data_cd945efb82f35e2fe91f66041a6b8286
#
_entry.id   cd945efb82f35e2fe91f66041a6b8286
#
_cell.length_a   1.000
_cell.length_b   1.000
_cell.length_c   1.000
_cell.angle_alpha   90.00
_cell.angle_beta   90.00
_cell.angle_gamma   90.00
#
_symmetry.space_group_name_H-M   'P 1'
#
loop_
_entity.id
_entity.type
_entity.pdbx_description
1 polymer ?
#
loop_
_entity_poly.entity_id
_entity_poly.type
_entity_poly.pdbx_seq_one_letter_code
_entity_poly.pdbx_strand_id
1 'polypeptide(L)'
;MNKQNKRINGFCYIGLTSGSLIVLMPIIYMLSTSMKSINEIMTSSAVTLFPQRFSVEAYKNVITEYPFFTYLKNSVFISVASTLAAVFFSTLAGYGFSRFRFKGKGAIMMFILVTQMFPAVMLFVPYYKLLTIYGLANTRSGIVLVHIASVIPFCTWMMYGFFNS
;
A
#
# COMPACT_ATOMS: atom_id res chain seq x y z
N MET A 1 -24.81 -21.96 -27.17
CA MET A 1 -23.80 -21.85 -26.06
C MET A 1 -23.36 -23.26 -25.71
N ASN A 2 -22.13 -23.62 -26.10
CA ASN A 2 -21.65 -25.01 -26.18
C ASN A 2 -21.44 -25.59 -24.76
N LYS A 3 -21.83 -26.88 -24.52
CA LYS A 3 -21.68 -27.58 -23.22
C LYS A 3 -20.25 -27.53 -22.68
N GLN A 4 -19.27 -27.43 -23.55
CA GLN A 4 -17.85 -27.33 -23.21
C GLN A 4 -17.50 -25.98 -22.52
N ASN A 5 -18.09 -24.86 -22.99
CA ASN A 5 -17.89 -23.54 -22.36
C ASN A 5 -18.54 -23.45 -20.96
N LYS A 6 -19.65 -24.16 -20.72
CA LYS A 6 -20.27 -24.21 -19.38
C LYS A 6 -19.40 -24.95 -18.35
N ARG A 7 -18.70 -26.02 -18.75
CA ARG A 7 -17.80 -26.76 -17.84
C ARG A 7 -16.54 -25.96 -17.55
N ILE A 8 -15.94 -25.31 -18.55
CA ILE A 8 -14.76 -24.45 -18.38
C ILE A 8 -15.11 -23.28 -17.46
N ASN A 9 -16.25 -22.63 -17.68
CA ASN A 9 -16.71 -21.56 -16.81
C ASN A 9 -16.97 -22.05 -15.36
N GLY A 10 -17.51 -23.26 -15.18
CA GLY A 10 -17.71 -23.85 -13.86
C GLY A 10 -16.40 -24.05 -13.10
N PHE A 11 -15.37 -24.59 -13.75
CA PHE A 11 -14.03 -24.72 -13.14
C PHE A 11 -13.39 -23.36 -12.83
N CYS A 12 -13.54 -22.39 -13.72
CA CYS A 12 -13.04 -21.01 -13.48
C CYS A 12 -13.75 -20.38 -12.28
N TYR A 13 -15.07 -20.52 -12.15
CA TYR A 13 -15.81 -19.97 -11.01
C TYR A 13 -15.42 -20.66 -9.69
N ILE A 14 -15.24 -21.97 -9.67
CA ILE A 14 -14.77 -22.68 -8.48
C ILE A 14 -13.36 -22.21 -8.09
N GLY A 15 -12.45 -22.10 -9.06
CA GLY A 15 -11.09 -21.62 -8.83
C GLY A 15 -11.06 -20.18 -8.30
N LEU A 16 -11.84 -19.29 -8.90
CA LEU A 16 -11.95 -17.89 -8.47
C LEU A 16 -12.59 -17.78 -7.06
N THR A 17 -13.65 -18.53 -6.79
CA THR A 17 -14.33 -18.48 -5.51
C THR A 17 -13.43 -19.04 -4.39
N SER A 18 -12.78 -20.18 -4.62
CA SER A 18 -11.85 -20.74 -3.62
C SER A 18 -10.62 -19.84 -3.39
N GLY A 19 -10.06 -19.27 -4.44
CA GLY A 19 -8.98 -18.28 -4.32
C GLY A 19 -9.40 -17.04 -3.54
N SER A 20 -10.59 -16.51 -3.82
CA SER A 20 -11.16 -15.36 -3.09
C SER A 20 -11.40 -15.68 -1.62
N LEU A 21 -11.91 -16.87 -1.30
CA LEU A 21 -12.13 -17.29 0.10
C LEU A 21 -10.81 -17.40 0.87
N ILE A 22 -9.76 -17.95 0.26
CA ILE A 22 -8.43 -18.04 0.88
C ILE A 22 -7.87 -16.64 1.18
N VAL A 23 -7.99 -15.69 0.25
CA VAL A 23 -7.52 -14.31 0.43
C VAL A 23 -8.36 -13.55 1.46
N LEU A 24 -9.67 -13.81 1.53
CA LEU A 24 -10.57 -13.15 2.47
C LEU A 24 -10.49 -13.73 3.89
N MET A 25 -10.06 -14.98 4.06
CA MET A 25 -10.00 -15.65 5.36
C MET A 25 -9.22 -14.86 6.43
N PRO A 26 -7.99 -14.36 6.18
CA PRO A 26 -7.28 -13.56 7.18
C PRO A 26 -8.00 -12.24 7.49
N ILE A 27 -8.69 -11.64 6.54
CA ILE A 27 -9.45 -10.39 6.76
C ILE A 27 -10.67 -10.67 7.66
N ILE A 28 -11.39 -11.75 7.38
CA ILE A 28 -12.53 -12.19 8.21
C ILE A 28 -12.07 -12.53 9.64
N TYR A 29 -10.94 -13.22 9.77
CA TYR A 29 -10.36 -13.53 11.06
C TYR A 29 -9.95 -12.26 11.84
N MET A 30 -9.33 -11.30 11.17
CA MET A 30 -8.96 -10.00 11.76
C MET A 30 -10.19 -9.23 12.24
N LEU A 31 -11.25 -9.16 11.43
CA LEU A 31 -12.52 -8.53 11.81
C LEU A 31 -13.18 -9.26 13.00
N SER A 32 -13.19 -10.58 12.98
CA SER A 32 -13.72 -11.38 14.08
C SER A 32 -12.93 -11.13 15.36
N THR A 33 -11.60 -11.14 15.29
CA THR A 33 -10.72 -10.91 16.46
C THR A 33 -10.88 -9.52 17.04
N SER A 34 -11.09 -8.49 16.19
CA SER A 34 -11.31 -7.12 16.66
C SER A 34 -12.60 -6.95 17.48
N MET A 35 -13.54 -7.89 17.35
CA MET A 35 -14.81 -7.91 18.09
C MET A 35 -14.79 -8.83 19.31
N LYS A 36 -13.65 -9.42 19.66
CA LYS A 36 -13.48 -10.24 20.87
C LYS A 36 -13.08 -9.38 22.05
N SER A 37 -13.44 -9.81 23.26
CA SER A 37 -12.91 -9.20 24.48
C SER A 37 -11.44 -9.55 24.67
N ILE A 38 -10.69 -8.68 25.35
CA ILE A 38 -9.27 -8.90 25.65
C ILE A 38 -9.07 -10.21 26.43
N ASN A 39 -9.97 -10.50 27.37
CA ASN A 39 -9.93 -11.74 28.14
C ASN A 39 -10.10 -12.98 27.25
N GLU A 40 -11.01 -12.94 26.27
CA GLU A 40 -11.20 -14.05 25.33
C GLU A 40 -9.95 -14.29 24.48
N ILE A 41 -9.27 -13.23 24.04
CA ILE A 41 -8.03 -13.33 23.25
C ILE A 41 -6.89 -13.92 24.07
N MET A 42 -6.77 -13.52 25.37
CA MET A 42 -5.67 -13.92 26.23
C MET A 42 -5.84 -15.32 26.83
N THR A 43 -7.10 -15.76 27.09
CA THR A 43 -7.38 -17.04 27.75
C THR A 43 -7.72 -18.17 26.79
N SER A 44 -8.08 -17.86 25.55
CA SER A 44 -8.44 -18.88 24.56
C SER A 44 -7.20 -19.62 24.05
N SER A 45 -7.06 -20.89 24.41
CA SER A 45 -6.01 -21.78 23.92
C SER A 45 -6.23 -22.19 22.46
N ALA A 46 -7.41 -21.98 21.89
CA ALA A 46 -7.77 -22.36 20.54
C ALA A 46 -8.11 -21.13 19.68
N VAL A 47 -7.71 -21.20 18.42
CA VAL A 47 -8.09 -20.21 17.42
C VAL A 47 -9.58 -20.35 17.13
N THR A 48 -10.40 -19.45 17.69
CA THR A 48 -11.84 -19.39 17.40
C THR A 48 -12.11 -18.41 16.27
N LEU A 49 -12.92 -18.81 15.27
CA LEU A 49 -13.26 -17.93 14.14
C LEU A 49 -14.28 -16.85 14.53
N PHE A 50 -15.17 -17.13 15.45
CA PHE A 50 -16.22 -16.20 15.88
C PHE A 50 -16.06 -15.82 17.35
N PRO A 51 -16.39 -14.56 17.73
CA PRO A 51 -16.37 -14.14 19.13
C PRO A 51 -17.44 -14.89 19.93
N GLN A 52 -17.12 -15.34 21.15
CA GLN A 52 -18.11 -15.91 22.09
C GLN A 52 -19.05 -14.82 22.60
N ARG A 53 -18.52 -13.60 22.77
CA ARG A 53 -19.30 -12.41 23.10
C ARG A 53 -18.81 -11.24 22.26
N PHE A 54 -19.73 -10.54 21.62
CA PHE A 54 -19.43 -9.33 20.91
C PHE A 54 -18.94 -8.23 21.85
N SER A 55 -17.73 -7.71 21.64
CA SER A 55 -17.14 -6.63 22.41
C SER A 55 -16.61 -5.55 21.46
N VAL A 56 -16.88 -4.30 21.80
CA VAL A 56 -16.30 -3.12 21.14
C VAL A 56 -15.19 -2.47 21.98
N GLU A 57 -14.78 -3.16 23.04
CA GLU A 57 -13.78 -2.69 24.01
C GLU A 57 -12.46 -2.33 23.34
N ALA A 58 -11.98 -3.14 22.40
CA ALA A 58 -10.75 -2.88 21.65
C ALA A 58 -10.81 -1.53 20.90
N TYR A 59 -11.94 -1.22 20.26
CA TYR A 59 -12.14 0.05 19.56
C TYR A 59 -12.19 1.24 20.53
N LYS A 60 -12.87 1.07 21.66
CA LYS A 60 -12.93 2.09 22.70
C LYS A 60 -11.52 2.39 23.23
N ASN A 61 -10.75 1.37 23.57
CA ASN A 61 -9.39 1.52 24.10
C ASN A 61 -8.47 2.23 23.10
N VAL A 62 -8.56 1.90 21.81
CA VAL A 62 -7.77 2.60 20.77
C VAL A 62 -8.06 4.10 20.73
N ILE A 63 -9.32 4.50 20.92
CA ILE A 63 -9.73 5.90 20.88
C ILE A 63 -9.41 6.63 22.19
N THR A 64 -9.52 5.94 23.35
CA THR A 64 -9.37 6.58 24.67
C THR A 64 -7.95 6.54 25.22
N GLU A 65 -7.20 5.46 24.94
CA GLU A 65 -5.85 5.27 25.53
C GLU A 65 -4.74 5.75 24.61
N TYR A 66 -5.01 5.89 23.30
CA TYR A 66 -4.03 6.32 22.31
C TYR A 66 -4.46 7.62 21.64
N PRO A 67 -3.53 8.48 21.21
CA PRO A 67 -3.86 9.69 20.43
C PRO A 67 -4.24 9.35 18.97
N PHE A 68 -5.24 8.47 18.82
CA PHE A 68 -5.65 7.89 17.53
C PHE A 68 -5.94 8.96 16.47
N PHE A 69 -6.69 9.99 16.81
CA PHE A 69 -7.01 11.07 15.86
C PHE A 69 -5.78 11.87 15.40
N THR A 70 -4.77 12.00 16.27
CA THR A 70 -3.49 12.61 15.88
C THR A 70 -2.76 11.73 14.86
N TYR A 71 -2.73 10.42 15.08
CA TYR A 71 -2.12 9.49 14.15
C TYR A 71 -2.87 9.46 12.82
N LEU A 72 -4.20 9.41 12.86
CA LEU A 72 -5.05 9.45 11.68
C LEU A 72 -4.82 10.73 10.86
N LYS A 73 -4.84 11.90 11.52
CA LYS A 73 -4.57 13.19 10.87
C LYS A 73 -3.18 13.22 10.21
N ASN A 74 -2.17 12.71 10.89
CA ASN A 74 -0.81 12.64 10.34
C ASN A 74 -0.76 11.73 9.11
N SER A 75 -1.37 10.54 9.19
CA SER A 75 -1.41 9.59 8.08
C SER A 75 -2.14 10.16 6.88
N VAL A 76 -3.30 10.80 7.08
CA VAL A 76 -4.07 11.44 6.00
C VAL A 76 -3.25 12.57 5.37
N PHE A 77 -2.63 13.44 6.17
CA PHE A 77 -1.81 14.53 5.66
C PHE A 77 -0.64 14.01 4.82
N ILE A 78 0.13 13.06 5.35
CA ILE A 78 1.28 12.49 4.66
C ILE A 78 0.85 11.82 3.36
N SER A 79 -0.20 11.00 3.40
CA SER A 79 -0.70 10.29 2.23
C SER A 79 -1.18 11.22 1.14
N VAL A 80 -2.01 12.22 1.48
CA VAL A 80 -2.55 13.18 0.52
C VAL A 80 -1.44 14.02 -0.09
N ALA A 81 -0.55 14.58 0.73
CA ALA A 81 0.55 15.41 0.26
C ALA A 81 1.50 14.63 -0.66
N SER A 82 1.89 13.40 -0.26
CA SER A 82 2.75 12.55 -1.06
C SER A 82 2.11 12.15 -2.39
N THR A 83 0.83 11.77 -2.35
CA THR A 83 0.10 11.34 -3.55
C THR A 83 -0.05 12.48 -4.56
N LEU A 84 -0.50 13.65 -4.11
CA LEU A 84 -0.67 14.81 -5.00
C LEU A 84 0.65 15.20 -5.66
N ALA A 85 1.73 15.27 -4.89
CA ALA A 85 3.05 15.59 -5.43
C ALA A 85 3.56 14.50 -6.39
N ALA A 86 3.45 13.22 -5.99
CA ALA A 86 3.89 12.10 -6.82
C ALA A 86 3.12 12.04 -8.15
N VAL A 87 1.80 12.17 -8.12
CA VAL A 87 0.96 12.19 -9.34
C VAL A 87 1.33 13.37 -10.23
N PHE A 88 1.48 14.57 -9.66
CA PHE A 88 1.85 15.76 -10.43
C PHE A 88 3.18 15.59 -11.17
N PHE A 89 4.25 15.24 -10.45
CA PHE A 89 5.57 15.08 -11.05
C PHE A 89 5.64 13.88 -12.01
N SER A 90 5.00 12.77 -11.66
CA SER A 90 4.98 11.58 -12.52
C SER A 90 4.18 11.79 -13.80
N THR A 91 3.11 12.58 -13.75
CA THR A 91 2.33 12.94 -14.95
C THR A 91 3.17 13.80 -15.89
N LEU A 92 3.86 14.82 -15.38
CA LEU A 92 4.74 15.66 -16.18
C LEU A 92 5.89 14.83 -16.80
N ALA A 93 6.53 13.99 -16.00
CA ALA A 93 7.62 13.14 -16.45
C ALA A 93 7.14 12.11 -17.48
N GLY A 94 6.05 11.40 -17.20
CA GLY A 94 5.45 10.39 -18.09
C GLY A 94 5.01 11.00 -19.43
N TYR A 95 4.37 12.18 -19.38
CA TYR A 95 4.03 12.94 -20.60
C TYR A 95 5.27 13.34 -21.39
N GLY A 96 6.28 13.89 -20.71
CA GLY A 96 7.55 14.26 -21.34
C GLY A 96 8.23 13.08 -22.03
N PHE A 97 8.34 11.94 -21.34
CA PHE A 97 8.86 10.71 -21.93
C PHE A 97 7.99 10.18 -23.07
N SER A 98 6.70 10.35 -23.04
CA SER A 98 5.80 9.88 -24.10
C SER A 98 5.92 10.72 -25.36
N ARG A 99 5.89 12.05 -25.25
CA ARG A 99 5.76 12.96 -26.39
C ARG A 99 7.08 13.40 -27.01
N PHE A 100 8.14 13.50 -26.20
CA PHE A 100 9.43 13.97 -26.72
C PHE A 100 10.34 12.82 -27.12
N ARG A 101 11.05 13.02 -28.25
CA ARG A 101 12.10 12.10 -28.75
C ARG A 101 13.46 12.74 -28.46
N PHE A 102 14.23 12.15 -27.58
CA PHE A 102 15.57 12.59 -27.24
C PHE A 102 16.52 11.41 -27.06
N LYS A 103 17.82 11.66 -27.30
CA LYS A 103 18.87 10.63 -27.12
C LYS A 103 18.98 10.24 -25.65
N GLY A 104 19.03 8.94 -25.37
CA GLY A 104 19.15 8.43 -23.98
C GLY A 104 17.82 8.21 -23.25
N LYS A 105 16.65 8.51 -23.84
CA LYS A 105 15.33 8.27 -23.24
C LYS A 105 15.21 6.85 -22.68
N GLY A 106 15.57 5.83 -23.47
CA GLY A 106 15.48 4.43 -23.05
C GLY A 106 16.38 4.12 -21.85
N ALA A 107 17.61 4.65 -21.85
CA ALA A 107 18.54 4.47 -20.75
C ALA A 107 18.02 5.10 -19.44
N ILE A 108 17.46 6.32 -19.49
CA ILE A 108 16.89 6.98 -18.33
C ILE A 108 15.68 6.18 -17.81
N MET A 109 14.78 5.75 -18.69
CA MET A 109 13.63 4.94 -18.33
C MET A 109 14.06 3.62 -17.69
N MET A 110 15.10 2.98 -18.21
CA MET A 110 15.65 1.75 -17.63
C MET A 110 16.30 2.01 -16.26
N PHE A 111 17.04 3.12 -16.13
CA PHE A 111 17.63 3.51 -14.84
C PHE A 111 16.55 3.73 -13.76
N ILE A 112 15.47 4.41 -14.12
CA ILE A 112 14.30 4.60 -13.23
C ILE A 112 13.74 3.25 -12.75
N LEU A 113 13.63 2.25 -13.64
CA LEU A 113 13.19 0.91 -13.25
C LEU A 113 14.19 0.20 -12.33
N VAL A 114 15.48 0.30 -12.63
CA VAL A 114 16.54 -0.33 -11.83
C VAL A 114 16.49 0.17 -10.38
N THR A 115 16.15 1.44 -10.14
CA THR A 115 16.01 1.96 -8.78
C THR A 115 14.92 1.22 -7.96
N GLN A 116 13.91 0.65 -8.62
CA GLN A 116 12.84 -0.11 -7.98
C GLN A 116 13.24 -1.55 -7.62
N MET A 117 14.36 -2.04 -8.13
CA MET A 117 14.86 -3.37 -7.79
C MET A 117 15.53 -3.42 -6.40
N PHE A 118 15.86 -2.28 -5.83
CA PHE A 118 16.41 -2.23 -4.48
C PHE A 118 15.31 -2.50 -3.45
N PRO A 119 15.52 -3.46 -2.52
CA PRO A 119 14.59 -3.67 -1.43
C PRO A 119 14.42 -2.39 -0.59
N ALA A 120 13.17 -1.94 -0.40
CA ALA A 120 12.87 -0.71 0.33
C ALA A 120 13.52 -0.65 1.72
N VAL A 121 13.63 -1.81 2.39
CA VAL A 121 14.26 -1.93 3.73
C VAL A 121 15.72 -1.48 3.72
N MET A 122 16.47 -1.74 2.64
CA MET A 122 17.88 -1.33 2.53
C MET A 122 18.03 0.19 2.40
N LEU A 123 16.99 0.87 1.94
CA LEU A 123 17.01 2.33 1.76
C LEU A 123 16.65 3.09 3.05
N PHE A 124 16.14 2.44 4.09
CA PHE A 124 15.76 3.12 5.32
C PHE A 124 16.94 3.82 6.00
N VAL A 125 18.09 3.16 6.10
CA VAL A 125 19.27 3.73 6.73
C VAL A 125 19.81 4.94 5.95
N PRO A 126 20.03 4.86 4.62
CA PRO A 126 20.40 6.02 3.81
C PRO A 126 19.39 7.16 3.89
N TYR A 127 18.09 6.89 3.81
CA TYR A 127 17.06 7.92 3.92
C TYR A 127 17.09 8.62 5.27
N TYR A 128 17.17 7.86 6.37
CA TYR A 128 17.26 8.45 7.70
C TYR A 128 18.49 9.34 7.85
N LYS A 129 19.66 8.90 7.35
CA LYS A 129 20.89 9.69 7.38
C LYS A 129 20.75 11.00 6.57
N LEU A 130 20.19 10.94 5.37
CA LEU A 130 19.91 12.13 4.56
C LEU A 130 18.95 13.08 5.27
N LEU A 131 17.84 12.58 5.81
CA LEU A 131 16.87 13.40 6.54
C LEU A 131 17.51 14.07 7.77
N THR A 132 18.42 13.38 8.45
CA THR A 132 19.15 13.96 9.59
C THR A 132 20.07 15.08 9.15
N ILE A 133 20.82 14.90 8.06
CA ILE A 133 21.71 15.95 7.52
C ILE A 133 20.93 17.21 7.12
N TYR A 134 19.74 17.04 6.55
CA TYR A 134 18.88 18.16 6.12
C TYR A 134 17.96 18.70 7.25
N GLY A 135 18.07 18.19 8.48
CA GLY A 135 17.22 18.62 9.60
C GLY A 135 15.74 18.22 9.45
N LEU A 136 15.45 17.22 8.61
CA LEU A 136 14.11 16.73 8.32
C LEU A 136 13.75 15.41 9.01
N ALA A 137 14.69 14.85 9.82
CA ALA A 137 14.42 13.66 10.60
C ALA A 137 13.27 13.93 11.59
N ASN A 138 12.40 12.94 11.77
CA ASN A 138 11.20 13.01 12.64
C ASN A 138 10.20 14.12 12.28
N THR A 139 10.22 14.63 11.03
CA THR A 139 9.25 15.62 10.54
C THR A 139 8.27 15.01 9.54
N ARG A 140 7.05 15.55 9.43
CA ARG A 140 6.07 15.14 8.44
C ARG A 140 6.57 15.38 7.02
N SER A 141 7.27 16.49 6.78
CA SER A 141 7.87 16.82 5.48
C SER A 141 8.94 15.82 5.07
N GLY A 142 9.77 15.37 6.01
CA GLY A 142 10.77 14.34 5.75
C GLY A 142 10.13 13.02 5.27
N ILE A 143 9.07 12.57 5.93
CA ILE A 143 8.33 11.37 5.55
C ILE A 143 7.67 11.55 4.17
N VAL A 144 7.04 12.70 3.92
CA VAL A 144 6.44 13.02 2.61
C VAL A 144 7.48 12.94 1.50
N LEU A 145 8.67 13.49 1.68
CA LEU A 145 9.75 13.45 0.68
C LEU A 145 10.22 12.02 0.39
N VAL A 146 10.37 11.17 1.42
CA VAL A 146 10.73 9.76 1.24
C VAL A 146 9.65 9.02 0.45
N HIS A 147 8.38 9.23 0.77
CA HIS A 147 7.27 8.62 0.04
C HIS A 147 7.25 9.06 -1.43
N ILE A 148 7.41 10.36 -1.71
CA ILE A 148 7.48 10.90 -3.07
C ILE A 148 8.63 10.24 -3.84
N ALA A 149 9.84 10.22 -3.26
CA ALA A 149 11.01 9.63 -3.90
C ALA A 149 10.82 8.13 -4.24
N SER A 150 10.15 7.39 -3.36
CA SER A 150 9.90 5.96 -3.55
C SER A 150 8.85 5.65 -4.60
N VAL A 151 7.85 6.52 -4.78
CA VAL A 151 6.66 6.25 -5.63
C VAL A 151 6.81 6.82 -7.05
N ILE A 152 7.50 7.96 -7.21
CA ILE A 152 7.67 8.64 -8.51
C ILE A 152 8.17 7.70 -9.62
N PRO A 153 9.19 6.84 -9.41
CA PRO A 153 9.69 5.98 -10.48
C PRO A 153 8.61 5.08 -11.08
N PHE A 154 7.85 4.40 -10.24
CA PHE A 154 6.77 3.51 -10.67
C PHE A 154 5.62 4.28 -11.32
N CYS A 155 5.18 5.38 -10.70
CA CYS A 155 4.13 6.22 -11.27
C CYS A 155 4.52 6.83 -12.62
N THR A 156 5.78 7.23 -12.80
CA THR A 156 6.26 7.73 -14.09
C THR A 156 6.15 6.67 -15.19
N TRP A 157 6.50 5.43 -14.88
CA TRP A 157 6.34 4.31 -15.81
C TRP A 157 4.89 4.05 -16.17
N MET A 158 4.00 4.06 -15.20
CA MET A 158 2.57 3.92 -15.46
C MET A 158 2.04 5.04 -16.36
N MET A 159 2.36 6.30 -16.02
CA MET A 159 1.92 7.45 -16.81
C MET A 159 2.50 7.43 -18.23
N TYR A 160 3.76 7.04 -18.39
CA TYR A 160 4.34 6.83 -19.71
C TYR A 160 3.57 5.80 -20.54
N GLY A 161 3.16 4.68 -19.94
CA GLY A 161 2.32 3.67 -20.60
C GLY A 161 0.97 4.24 -21.04
N PHE A 162 0.28 4.96 -20.16
CA PHE A 162 -1.00 5.60 -20.47
C PHE A 162 -0.91 6.63 -21.60
N PHE A 163 0.16 7.43 -21.65
CA PHE A 163 0.32 8.44 -22.70
C PHE A 163 0.81 7.87 -24.02
N ASN A 164 1.28 6.62 -24.08
CA ASN A 164 1.67 5.92 -25.29
C ASN A 164 0.56 5.06 -25.90
N SER A 165 -0.51 4.77 -25.17
CA SER A 165 -1.71 4.10 -25.68
C SER A 165 -2.60 5.11 -26.41
#